data_2c5c3788c2290187b30fb7ff0c0a58a3
#
_entry.id   2c5c3788c2290187b30fb7ff0c0a58a3
#
_cell.length_a   1.000
_cell.length_b   1.000
_cell.length_c   1.000
_cell.angle_alpha   90.00
_cell.angle_beta   90.00
_cell.angle_gamma   90.00
#
_symmetry.space_group_name_H-M   'P 1'
#
loop_
_entity.id
_entity.type
_entity.pdbx_description
1 polymer ?
#
loop_
_entity_poly.entity_id
_entity_poly.type
_entity_poly.pdbx_seq_one_letter_code
_entity_poly.pdbx_strand_id
1 'polypeptide(L)'
;MTELYLGLAADLPAPEQLRAALPAGLLCGCENRRAPASLLRSLGVRALLFRALSAHFPPEAMPSLVIEETGRPVLSCRKKHISLSHSDVWLAVALSDDPCGADVEEADAVKHPAALARRFLPPDEACAVEASDDPQMTFVRAFTRREAALKRGDGLRLCDVLQQPPCPAFGRLLTSPDGRRSWLCGVGTDPFSVFFCSGTGEDGLPFADIRQEGTPGQADTP
;
A
#
# COMPACT_ATOMS: atom_id res chain seq x y z
N MET A 1 -14.17 10.04 0.20
CA MET A 1 -12.76 10.44 -0.02
C MET A 1 -11.87 9.29 0.41
N THR A 2 -10.83 8.98 -0.36
CA THR A 2 -9.86 7.94 -0.01
C THR A 2 -8.60 8.57 0.57
N GLU A 3 -8.21 8.13 1.75
CA GLU A 3 -7.01 8.58 2.45
C GLU A 3 -5.89 7.56 2.24
N LEU A 4 -4.71 8.03 1.79
CA LEU A 4 -3.51 7.23 1.63
C LEU A 4 -2.47 7.65 2.68
N TYR A 5 -2.21 6.78 3.62
CA TYR A 5 -1.19 6.95 4.66
C TYR A 5 0.09 6.25 4.24
N LEU A 6 1.22 6.94 4.37
CA LEU A 6 2.55 6.47 4.01
C LEU A 6 3.50 6.59 5.20
N GLY A 7 4.30 5.56 5.42
CA GLY A 7 5.39 5.55 6.41
C GLY A 7 6.63 4.87 5.85
N LEU A 8 7.79 5.22 6.38
CA LEU A 8 9.06 4.57 6.02
C LEU A 8 9.27 3.30 6.84
N ALA A 9 9.68 2.22 6.21
CA ALA A 9 10.06 0.99 6.90
C ALA A 9 11.30 1.17 7.81
N ALA A 10 12.14 2.17 7.51
CA ALA A 10 13.30 2.52 8.32
C ALA A 10 12.93 3.11 9.70
N ASP A 11 11.71 3.64 9.86
CA ASP A 11 11.23 4.21 11.12
C ASP A 11 10.65 3.15 12.07
N LEU A 12 10.64 1.88 11.66
CA LEU A 12 10.05 0.82 12.46
C LEU A 12 10.96 0.41 13.64
N PRO A 13 10.42 0.34 14.86
CA PRO A 13 11.11 -0.29 15.98
C PRO A 13 11.16 -1.82 15.81
N ALA A 14 11.81 -2.50 16.74
CA ALA A 14 11.90 -3.96 16.71
C ALA A 14 10.51 -4.64 16.68
N PRO A 15 10.37 -5.81 16.01
CA PRO A 15 9.08 -6.50 15.87
C PRO A 15 8.37 -6.78 17.20
N GLU A 16 9.14 -7.07 18.26
CA GLU A 16 8.62 -7.36 19.61
C GLU A 16 7.96 -6.12 20.23
N GLN A 17 8.55 -4.94 20.01
CA GLN A 17 7.99 -3.67 20.49
C GLN A 17 6.69 -3.34 19.76
N LEU A 18 6.66 -3.48 18.42
CA LEU A 18 5.44 -3.31 17.63
C LEU A 18 4.33 -4.26 18.08
N ARG A 19 4.67 -5.53 18.29
CA ARG A 19 3.69 -6.55 18.70
C ARG A 19 3.12 -6.27 20.09
N ALA A 20 3.94 -5.77 21.02
CA ALA A 20 3.51 -5.46 22.38
C ALA A 20 2.60 -4.20 22.44
N ALA A 21 2.85 -3.22 21.57
CA ALA A 21 2.13 -1.95 21.55
C ALA A 21 0.84 -1.97 20.70
N LEU A 22 0.78 -2.85 19.69
CA LEU A 22 -0.39 -2.93 18.80
C LEU A 22 -1.59 -3.62 19.48
N PRO A 23 -2.82 -3.11 19.26
CA PRO A 23 -4.04 -3.81 19.68
C PRO A 23 -4.09 -5.23 19.11
N ALA A 24 -4.41 -6.21 19.96
CA ALA A 24 -4.47 -7.62 19.56
C ALA A 24 -5.37 -7.86 18.33
N GLY A 25 -6.47 -7.11 18.21
CA GLY A 25 -7.38 -7.19 17.08
C GLY A 25 -6.76 -6.81 15.71
N LEU A 26 -5.61 -6.13 15.70
CA LEU A 26 -4.92 -5.78 14.45
C LEU A 26 -3.78 -6.75 14.09
N LEU A 27 -3.45 -7.74 14.93
CA LEU A 27 -2.34 -8.68 14.70
C LEU A 27 -2.70 -9.86 13.79
N CYS A 28 -3.96 -10.01 13.42
CA CYS A 28 -4.43 -11.09 12.56
C CYS A 28 -3.61 -11.22 11.27
N GLY A 29 -3.19 -12.43 10.93
CA GLY A 29 -2.39 -12.76 9.73
C GLY A 29 -0.89 -12.45 9.84
N CYS A 30 -0.41 -11.97 11.00
CA CYS A 30 1.03 -11.81 11.26
C CYS A 30 1.70 -13.10 11.76
N GLU A 31 0.94 -14.02 12.33
CA GLU A 31 1.44 -15.21 13.02
C GLU A 31 2.20 -16.16 12.07
N ASN A 32 1.81 -16.18 10.81
CA ASN A 32 2.35 -17.08 9.79
C ASN A 32 3.59 -16.54 9.06
N ARG A 33 4.06 -15.33 9.42
CA ARG A 33 5.22 -14.71 8.79
C ARG A 33 6.51 -15.22 9.42
N ARG A 34 7.24 -16.10 8.69
CA ARG A 34 8.49 -16.72 9.18
C ARG A 34 9.73 -15.85 8.98
N ALA A 35 9.80 -15.08 7.87
CA ALA A 35 10.94 -14.22 7.59
C ALA A 35 10.88 -12.94 8.44
N PRO A 36 11.92 -12.60 9.24
CA PRO A 36 11.92 -11.45 10.15
C PRO A 36 11.58 -10.12 9.46
N ALA A 37 12.16 -9.86 8.29
CA ALA A 37 11.89 -8.65 7.52
C ALA A 37 10.43 -8.57 7.04
N SER A 38 9.82 -9.69 6.61
CA SER A 38 8.41 -9.75 6.22
C SER A 38 7.49 -9.55 7.42
N LEU A 39 7.84 -10.09 8.59
CA LEU A 39 7.11 -9.87 9.83
C LEU A 39 7.17 -8.40 10.24
N LEU A 40 8.36 -7.80 10.23
CA LEU A 40 8.56 -6.40 10.59
C LEU A 40 7.69 -5.47 9.73
N ARG A 41 7.74 -5.61 8.40
CA ARG A 41 6.92 -4.81 7.48
C ARG A 41 5.41 -5.06 7.69
N SER A 42 5.03 -6.30 7.93
CA SER A 42 3.64 -6.66 8.20
C SER A 42 3.12 -6.00 9.49
N LEU A 43 3.91 -5.97 10.55
CA LEU A 43 3.58 -5.25 11.79
C LEU A 43 3.59 -3.73 11.59
N GLY A 44 4.55 -3.22 10.81
CA GLY A 44 4.65 -1.81 10.47
C GLY A 44 3.41 -1.28 9.73
N VAL A 45 2.92 -2.01 8.74
CA VAL A 45 1.66 -1.66 8.05
C VAL A 45 0.48 -1.65 9.02
N ARG A 46 0.46 -2.52 10.02
CA ARG A 46 -0.59 -2.52 11.06
C ARG A 46 -0.47 -1.35 12.02
N ALA A 47 0.75 -0.93 12.34
CA ALA A 47 0.97 0.30 13.12
C ALA A 47 0.47 1.52 12.34
N LEU A 48 0.76 1.59 11.05
CA LEU A 48 0.26 2.64 10.18
C LEU A 48 -1.28 2.60 10.06
N LEU A 49 -1.86 1.40 9.93
CA LEU A 49 -3.32 1.21 9.95
C LEU A 49 -3.93 1.66 11.28
N PHE A 50 -3.31 1.34 12.41
CA PHE A 50 -3.77 1.79 13.71
C PHE A 50 -3.83 3.33 13.79
N ARG A 51 -2.80 4.02 13.31
CA ARG A 51 -2.78 5.50 13.24
C ARG A 51 -3.89 6.04 12.33
N ALA A 52 -4.06 5.46 11.15
CA ALA A 52 -5.14 5.84 10.24
C ALA A 52 -6.53 5.65 10.89
N LEU A 53 -6.76 4.52 11.54
CA LEU A 53 -8.03 4.22 12.21
C LEU A 53 -8.28 5.11 13.42
N SER A 54 -7.25 5.49 14.17
CA SER A 54 -7.38 6.36 15.36
C SER A 54 -7.91 7.75 15.02
N ALA A 55 -7.80 8.21 13.77
CA ALA A 55 -8.42 9.44 13.30
C ALA A 55 -9.95 9.33 13.11
N HIS A 56 -10.48 8.09 13.01
CA HIS A 56 -11.89 7.81 12.66
C HIS A 56 -12.65 7.06 13.75
N PHE A 57 -11.96 6.37 14.64
CA PHE A 57 -12.56 5.52 15.67
C PHE A 57 -11.96 5.83 17.05
N PRO A 58 -12.80 6.04 18.07
CA PRO A 58 -12.29 6.13 19.43
C PRO A 58 -11.78 4.77 19.91
N PRO A 59 -10.91 4.71 20.92
CA PRO A 59 -10.25 3.47 21.37
C PRO A 59 -11.19 2.31 21.66
N GLU A 60 -12.35 2.59 22.28
CA GLU A 60 -13.38 1.61 22.65
C GLU A 60 -14.14 1.03 21.44
N ALA A 61 -14.12 1.72 20.31
CA ALA A 61 -14.77 1.29 19.06
C ALA A 61 -13.77 0.88 17.96
N MET A 62 -12.48 0.71 18.31
CA MET A 62 -11.44 0.33 17.35
C MET A 62 -11.76 -1.02 16.70
N PRO A 63 -11.94 -1.07 15.35
CA PRO A 63 -12.26 -2.31 14.67
C PRO A 63 -11.05 -3.26 14.64
N SER A 64 -11.35 -4.56 14.65
CA SER A 64 -10.35 -5.61 14.44
C SER A 64 -10.13 -5.85 12.94
N LEU A 65 -8.97 -6.37 12.59
CA LEU A 65 -8.64 -6.87 11.26
C LEU A 65 -9.10 -8.33 11.14
N VAL A 66 -9.77 -8.65 10.05
CA VAL A 66 -10.23 -10.00 9.70
C VAL A 66 -9.65 -10.36 8.34
N ILE A 67 -9.18 -11.57 8.18
CA ILE A 67 -8.73 -12.09 6.87
C ILE A 67 -9.88 -12.91 6.27
N GLU A 68 -10.37 -12.51 5.11
CA GLU A 68 -11.39 -13.24 4.35
C GLU A 68 -10.82 -14.55 3.76
N GLU A 69 -11.66 -15.44 3.28
CA GLU A 69 -11.27 -16.70 2.62
C GLU A 69 -10.37 -16.44 1.39
N THR A 70 -10.52 -15.30 0.73
CA THR A 70 -9.68 -14.84 -0.38
C THR A 70 -8.26 -14.41 0.05
N GLY A 71 -8.01 -14.33 1.37
CA GLY A 71 -6.76 -13.78 1.93
C GLY A 71 -6.77 -12.25 2.09
N ARG A 72 -7.86 -11.57 1.72
CA ARG A 72 -8.00 -10.12 1.80
C ARG A 72 -8.22 -9.67 3.24
N PRO A 73 -7.45 -8.68 3.75
CA PRO A 73 -7.72 -8.05 5.03
C PRO A 73 -8.91 -7.08 4.92
N VAL A 74 -9.82 -7.15 5.89
CA VAL A 74 -10.98 -6.27 6.02
C VAL A 74 -11.18 -5.89 7.49
N LEU A 75 -11.89 -4.78 7.74
CA LEU A 75 -12.26 -4.39 9.10
C LEU A 75 -13.53 -5.12 9.57
N SER A 76 -13.55 -5.54 10.82
CA SER A 76 -14.70 -6.24 11.42
C SER A 76 -16.00 -5.43 11.39
N CYS A 77 -15.91 -4.11 11.48
CA CYS A 77 -17.06 -3.21 11.45
C CYS A 77 -17.66 -3.00 10.05
N ARG A 78 -16.92 -3.35 8.97
CA ARG A 78 -17.34 -3.15 7.56
C ARG A 78 -17.77 -1.71 7.19
N LYS A 79 -17.50 -0.72 8.05
CA LYS A 79 -17.87 0.69 7.81
C LYS A 79 -16.84 1.43 6.96
N LYS A 80 -15.63 0.93 6.88
CA LYS A 80 -14.53 1.45 6.07
C LYS A 80 -13.89 0.32 5.28
N HIS A 81 -13.46 0.64 4.08
CA HIS A 81 -12.62 -0.23 3.25
C HIS A 81 -11.16 0.09 3.49
N ILE A 82 -10.33 -0.93 3.48
CA ILE A 82 -8.88 -0.79 3.63
C ILE A 82 -8.13 -1.51 2.54
N SER A 83 -6.95 -0.99 2.21
CA SER A 83 -5.95 -1.70 1.44
C SER A 83 -4.58 -1.51 2.07
N LEU A 84 -3.83 -2.59 2.18
CA LEU A 84 -2.52 -2.63 2.81
C LEU A 84 -1.46 -3.00 1.79
N SER A 85 -0.35 -2.26 1.76
CA SER A 85 0.82 -2.58 0.94
C SER A 85 2.12 -2.23 1.64
N HIS A 86 3.20 -2.85 1.21
CA HIS A 86 4.55 -2.50 1.64
C HIS A 86 5.59 -2.94 0.59
N SER A 87 6.61 -2.13 0.41
CA SER A 87 7.88 -2.50 -0.23
C SER A 87 8.97 -2.69 0.83
N ASP A 88 10.22 -2.76 0.43
CA ASP A 88 11.35 -2.73 1.38
C ASP A 88 11.54 -1.36 2.02
N VAL A 89 11.04 -0.30 1.39
CA VAL A 89 11.20 1.10 1.79
C VAL A 89 9.95 1.69 2.38
N TRP A 90 8.80 1.48 1.74
CA TRP A 90 7.55 2.15 2.05
C TRP A 90 6.48 1.21 2.59
N LEU A 91 5.71 1.73 3.52
CA LEU A 91 4.47 1.15 4.01
C LEU A 91 3.33 2.04 3.52
N ALA A 92 2.25 1.43 3.06
CA ALA A 92 1.09 2.15 2.56
C ALA A 92 -0.21 1.54 3.09
N VAL A 93 -1.13 2.43 3.51
CA VAL A 93 -2.49 2.08 3.92
C VAL A 93 -3.45 3.01 3.19
N ALA A 94 -4.41 2.42 2.49
CA ALA A 94 -5.58 3.17 2.03
C ALA A 94 -6.76 2.93 2.97
N LEU A 95 -7.51 3.99 3.28
CA LEU A 95 -8.74 3.99 4.07
C LEU A 95 -9.81 4.78 3.35
N SER A 96 -11.00 4.21 3.15
CA SER A 96 -12.08 4.82 2.37
C SER A 96 -13.46 4.37 2.84
N ASP A 97 -14.49 5.16 2.54
CA ASP A 97 -15.90 4.75 2.69
C ASP A 97 -16.34 3.79 1.55
N ASP A 98 -15.66 3.85 0.41
CA ASP A 98 -15.91 3.02 -0.77
C ASP A 98 -14.79 2.01 -1.01
N PRO A 99 -15.02 0.94 -1.81
CA PRO A 99 -13.98 -0.01 -2.17
C PRO A 99 -12.74 0.68 -2.75
N CYS A 100 -11.60 0.45 -2.14
CA CYS A 100 -10.32 1.02 -2.52
C CYS A 100 -9.21 -0.02 -2.56
N GLY A 101 -8.19 0.25 -3.37
CA GLY A 101 -6.97 -0.53 -3.42
C GLY A 101 -5.75 0.40 -3.44
N ALA A 102 -4.68 -0.01 -2.83
CA ALA A 102 -3.41 0.69 -2.89
C ALA A 102 -2.25 -0.31 -2.98
N ASP A 103 -1.25 0.08 -3.74
CA ASP A 103 -0.02 -0.67 -3.85
C ASP A 103 1.19 0.25 -3.94
N VAL A 104 2.35 -0.21 -3.42
CA VAL A 104 3.62 0.50 -3.49
C VAL A 104 4.74 -0.46 -3.81
N GLU A 105 5.47 -0.18 -4.89
CA GLU A 105 6.56 -1.02 -5.36
C GLU A 105 7.83 -0.20 -5.62
N GLU A 106 8.98 -0.79 -5.36
CA GLU A 106 10.29 -0.18 -5.54
C GLU A 106 10.83 -0.44 -6.94
N ALA A 107 11.04 0.63 -7.73
CA ALA A 107 11.52 0.51 -9.10
C ALA A 107 12.98 0.03 -9.15
N ASP A 108 13.82 0.53 -8.25
CA ASP A 108 15.25 0.21 -8.24
C ASP A 108 15.55 -1.24 -7.79
N ALA A 109 14.55 -1.94 -7.21
CA ALA A 109 14.64 -3.37 -6.89
C ALA A 109 14.40 -4.29 -8.10
N VAL A 110 13.83 -3.78 -9.19
CA VAL A 110 13.46 -4.57 -10.38
C VAL A 110 14.68 -4.83 -11.26
N LYS A 111 15.16 -6.08 -11.29
CA LYS A 111 16.38 -6.47 -12.04
C LYS A 111 16.15 -6.76 -13.52
N HIS A 112 14.98 -7.25 -13.91
CA HIS A 112 14.69 -7.71 -15.28
C HIS A 112 13.32 -7.23 -15.75
N PRO A 113 13.11 -5.91 -15.90
CA PRO A 113 11.80 -5.32 -16.15
C PRO A 113 11.13 -5.85 -17.44
N ALA A 114 11.89 -5.98 -18.54
CA ALA A 114 11.36 -6.50 -19.79
C ALA A 114 10.88 -7.97 -19.69
N ALA A 115 11.63 -8.82 -18.98
CA ALA A 115 11.22 -10.21 -18.78
C ALA A 115 9.97 -10.33 -17.89
N LEU A 116 9.89 -9.51 -16.84
CA LEU A 116 8.72 -9.44 -15.98
C LEU A 116 7.51 -8.86 -16.72
N ALA A 117 7.70 -7.84 -17.54
CA ALA A 117 6.66 -7.25 -18.36
C ALA A 117 6.03 -8.28 -19.30
N ARG A 118 6.85 -9.03 -20.08
CA ARG A 118 6.35 -10.12 -20.95
C ARG A 118 5.58 -11.20 -20.21
N ARG A 119 5.89 -11.43 -18.94
CA ARG A 119 5.23 -12.44 -18.11
C ARG A 119 3.91 -11.97 -17.52
N PHE A 120 3.83 -10.70 -17.10
CA PHE A 120 2.75 -10.18 -16.26
C PHE A 120 1.89 -9.10 -16.90
N LEU A 121 2.35 -8.47 -17.97
CA LEU A 121 1.63 -7.37 -18.61
C LEU A 121 1.10 -7.78 -20.00
N PRO A 122 0.06 -7.09 -20.52
CA PRO A 122 -0.37 -7.23 -21.90
C PRO A 122 0.77 -6.92 -22.89
N PRO A 123 0.71 -7.47 -24.12
CA PRO A 123 1.80 -7.31 -25.09
C PRO A 123 2.17 -5.86 -25.41
N ASP A 124 1.19 -4.97 -25.54
CA ASP A 124 1.37 -3.55 -25.81
C ASP A 124 2.12 -2.83 -24.68
N GLU A 125 1.75 -3.11 -23.43
CA GLU A 125 2.45 -2.56 -22.27
C GLU A 125 3.85 -3.18 -22.09
N ALA A 126 4.01 -4.47 -22.39
CA ALA A 126 5.33 -5.11 -22.37
C ALA A 126 6.26 -4.47 -23.42
N CYS A 127 5.76 -4.18 -24.62
CA CYS A 127 6.51 -3.42 -25.63
C CYS A 127 6.85 -2.00 -25.15
N ALA A 128 5.93 -1.32 -24.45
CA ALA A 128 6.19 0.01 -23.89
C ALA A 128 7.31 -0.02 -22.84
N VAL A 129 7.35 -1.05 -21.98
CA VAL A 129 8.45 -1.24 -21.02
C VAL A 129 9.79 -1.45 -21.73
N GLU A 130 9.82 -2.26 -22.81
CA GLU A 130 11.04 -2.53 -23.58
C GLU A 130 11.57 -1.30 -24.32
N ALA A 131 10.68 -0.44 -24.80
CA ALA A 131 11.03 0.79 -25.52
C ALA A 131 11.31 1.99 -24.61
N SER A 132 11.11 1.86 -23.29
CA SER A 132 11.24 2.97 -22.35
C SER A 132 12.69 3.30 -22.02
N ASP A 133 12.99 4.58 -21.82
CA ASP A 133 14.26 5.05 -21.27
C ASP A 133 14.45 4.68 -19.77
N ASP A 134 13.36 4.42 -19.05
CA ASP A 134 13.35 3.91 -17.68
C ASP A 134 12.44 2.66 -17.56
N PRO A 135 12.91 1.49 -18.00
CA PRO A 135 12.10 0.27 -18.04
C PRO A 135 11.64 -0.19 -16.64
N GLN A 136 12.45 0.05 -15.59
CA GLN A 136 12.08 -0.31 -14.22
C GLN A 136 10.84 0.47 -13.78
N MET A 137 10.88 1.79 -13.90
CA MET A 137 9.77 2.64 -13.51
C MET A 137 8.53 2.39 -14.36
N THR A 138 8.69 2.19 -15.67
CA THR A 138 7.57 1.89 -16.58
C THR A 138 6.89 0.58 -16.21
N PHE A 139 7.67 -0.47 -15.92
CA PHE A 139 7.14 -1.74 -15.44
C PHE A 139 6.40 -1.57 -14.11
N VAL A 140 7.04 -0.92 -13.13
CA VAL A 140 6.47 -0.76 -11.79
C VAL A 140 5.16 0.03 -11.85
N ARG A 141 5.06 1.11 -12.63
CA ARG A 141 3.81 1.86 -12.82
C ARG A 141 2.67 0.97 -13.31
N ALA A 142 2.92 0.17 -14.33
CA ALA A 142 1.92 -0.72 -14.89
C ALA A 142 1.54 -1.85 -13.94
N PHE A 143 2.51 -2.45 -13.25
CA PHE A 143 2.31 -3.56 -12.34
C PHE A 143 1.58 -3.12 -11.05
N THR A 144 2.07 -2.08 -10.38
CA THR A 144 1.49 -1.53 -9.14
C THR A 144 0.03 -1.11 -9.32
N ARG A 145 -0.31 -0.54 -10.50
CA ARG A 145 -1.69 -0.19 -10.83
C ARG A 145 -2.61 -1.41 -10.84
N ARG A 146 -2.13 -2.54 -11.37
CA ARG A 146 -2.89 -3.79 -11.42
C ARG A 146 -3.03 -4.44 -10.04
N GLU A 147 -1.96 -4.43 -9.27
CA GLU A 147 -2.01 -4.91 -7.89
C GLU A 147 -2.97 -4.07 -7.03
N ALA A 148 -2.97 -2.75 -7.19
CA ALA A 148 -3.93 -1.88 -6.52
C ALA A 148 -5.38 -2.20 -6.95
N ALA A 149 -5.63 -2.42 -8.25
CA ALA A 149 -6.95 -2.81 -8.76
C ALA A 149 -7.40 -4.17 -8.20
N LEU A 150 -6.50 -5.15 -8.13
CA LEU A 150 -6.75 -6.45 -7.52
C LEU A 150 -7.10 -6.30 -6.03
N LYS A 151 -6.34 -5.49 -5.30
CA LYS A 151 -6.54 -5.23 -3.86
C LYS A 151 -7.84 -4.48 -3.57
N ARG A 152 -8.40 -3.73 -4.52
CA ARG A 152 -9.73 -3.10 -4.38
C ARG A 152 -10.82 -4.14 -4.12
N GLY A 153 -10.68 -5.35 -4.64
CA GLY A 153 -11.49 -6.50 -4.21
C GLY A 153 -12.82 -6.65 -4.92
N ASP A 154 -12.88 -6.31 -6.20
CA ASP A 154 -14.06 -6.47 -7.06
C ASP A 154 -14.30 -7.96 -7.47
N GLY A 155 -13.72 -8.92 -6.74
CA GLY A 155 -13.82 -10.35 -7.04
C GLY A 155 -12.97 -10.79 -8.24
N LEU A 156 -12.15 -9.91 -8.77
CA LEU A 156 -11.26 -10.19 -9.90
C LEU A 156 -10.07 -11.06 -9.50
N ARG A 157 -9.69 -11.98 -10.37
CA ARG A 157 -8.42 -12.71 -10.26
C ARG A 157 -7.31 -11.93 -10.96
N LEU A 158 -6.06 -12.19 -10.59
CA LEU A 158 -4.91 -11.53 -11.21
C LEU A 158 -4.93 -11.62 -12.75
N CYS A 159 -5.27 -12.78 -13.30
CA CYS A 159 -5.39 -12.96 -14.75
C CYS A 159 -6.46 -12.05 -15.39
N ASP A 160 -7.54 -11.77 -14.68
CA ASP A 160 -8.61 -10.92 -15.19
C ASP A 160 -8.19 -9.44 -15.17
N VAL A 161 -7.50 -9.02 -14.10
CA VAL A 161 -6.96 -7.66 -13.95
C VAL A 161 -5.85 -7.37 -14.96
N LEU A 162 -5.01 -8.37 -15.25
CA LEU A 162 -3.93 -8.25 -16.24
C LEU A 162 -4.44 -8.02 -17.67
N GLN A 163 -5.66 -8.46 -17.97
CA GLN A 163 -6.29 -8.37 -19.29
C GLN A 163 -7.19 -7.12 -19.46
N GLN A 164 -7.52 -6.44 -18.37
CA GLN A 164 -8.41 -5.29 -18.43
C GLN A 164 -7.66 -4.00 -18.82
N PRO A 165 -8.33 -3.06 -19.51
CA PRO A 165 -7.78 -1.72 -19.68
C PRO A 165 -7.51 -1.10 -18.32
N PRO A 166 -6.47 -0.29 -18.20
CA PRO A 166 -6.12 0.32 -16.93
C PRO A 166 -7.26 1.19 -16.41
N CYS A 167 -7.75 0.88 -15.19
CA CYS A 167 -8.74 1.72 -14.53
C CYS A 167 -8.14 3.08 -14.12
N PRO A 168 -8.95 4.13 -14.00
CA PRO A 168 -8.50 5.39 -13.43
C PRO A 168 -7.83 5.15 -12.07
N ALA A 169 -6.66 5.70 -11.89
CA ALA A 169 -5.88 5.49 -10.68
C ALA A 169 -5.10 6.76 -10.32
N PHE A 170 -4.94 6.99 -9.03
CA PHE A 170 -3.93 7.89 -8.52
C PHE A 170 -2.56 7.23 -8.65
N GLY A 171 -1.55 7.99 -9.10
CA GLY A 171 -0.18 7.50 -9.18
C GLY A 171 0.81 8.57 -8.72
N ARG A 172 1.85 8.15 -8.00
CA ARG A 172 2.86 9.05 -7.45
C ARG A 172 4.23 8.40 -7.37
N LEU A 173 5.25 9.13 -7.85
CA LEU A 173 6.64 8.82 -7.59
C LEU A 173 6.99 9.17 -6.13
N LEU A 174 7.57 8.23 -5.43
CA LEU A 174 8.15 8.41 -4.10
C LEU A 174 9.66 8.24 -4.19
N THR A 175 10.39 9.09 -3.48
CA THR A 175 11.83 8.96 -3.31
C THR A 175 12.14 8.87 -1.82
N SER A 176 12.82 7.81 -1.41
CA SER A 176 13.25 7.64 -0.02
C SER A 176 14.44 8.53 0.34
N PRO A 177 14.75 8.73 1.63
CA PRO A 177 15.90 9.54 2.04
C PRO A 177 17.25 9.05 1.50
N ASP A 178 17.39 7.75 1.19
CA ASP A 178 18.56 7.15 0.56
C ASP A 178 18.51 7.17 -0.98
N GLY A 179 17.52 7.83 -1.56
CA GLY A 179 17.40 8.08 -2.99
C GLY A 179 16.71 6.97 -3.79
N ARG A 180 16.23 5.89 -3.17
CA ARG A 180 15.48 4.81 -3.86
C ARG A 180 14.13 5.29 -4.35
N ARG A 181 13.80 4.92 -5.59
CA ARG A 181 12.59 5.31 -6.28
C ARG A 181 11.52 4.22 -6.14
N SER A 182 10.32 4.62 -5.77
CA SER A 182 9.15 3.75 -5.67
C SER A 182 7.95 4.39 -6.34
N TRP A 183 7.01 3.58 -6.80
CA TRP A 183 5.73 4.06 -7.31
C TRP A 183 4.60 3.64 -6.38
N LEU A 184 3.84 4.62 -5.93
CA LEU A 184 2.58 4.44 -5.22
C LEU A 184 1.43 4.52 -6.21
N CYS A 185 0.52 3.58 -6.14
CA CYS A 185 -0.74 3.61 -6.88
C CYS A 185 -1.92 3.42 -5.94
N GLY A 186 -2.97 4.23 -6.15
CA GLY A 186 -4.26 4.08 -5.49
C GLY A 186 -5.36 3.91 -6.53
N VAL A 187 -6.30 3.01 -6.29
CA VAL A 187 -7.48 2.75 -7.13
C VAL A 187 -8.73 2.88 -6.29
N GLY A 188 -9.66 3.74 -6.70
CA GLY A 188 -10.90 4.02 -6.00
C GLY A 188 -11.82 4.91 -6.83
N THR A 189 -13.01 5.17 -6.33
CA THR A 189 -14.00 6.04 -6.98
C THR A 189 -13.83 7.50 -6.61
N ASP A 190 -13.27 7.75 -5.44
CA ASP A 190 -13.12 9.06 -4.84
C ASP A 190 -11.73 9.67 -5.07
N PRO A 191 -11.59 11.00 -4.98
CA PRO A 191 -10.29 11.67 -4.90
C PRO A 191 -9.45 11.16 -3.73
N PHE A 192 -8.14 11.16 -3.92
CA PHE A 192 -7.17 10.71 -2.92
C PHE A 192 -6.56 11.88 -2.17
N SER A 193 -6.42 11.72 -0.85
CA SER A 193 -5.58 12.57 0.01
C SER A 193 -4.39 11.76 0.50
N VAL A 194 -3.20 12.31 0.44
CA VAL A 194 -1.96 11.63 0.84
C VAL A 194 -1.46 12.20 2.15
N PHE A 195 -1.15 11.31 3.08
CA PHE A 195 -0.64 11.63 4.41
C PHE A 195 0.71 10.94 4.61
N PHE A 196 1.74 11.72 4.96
CA PHE A 196 3.02 11.19 5.38
C PHE A 196 3.05 11.09 6.90
N CYS A 197 3.48 9.94 7.39
CA CYS A 197 3.47 9.61 8.80
C CYS A 197 4.91 9.34 9.27
N SER A 198 5.31 9.95 10.37
CA SER A 198 6.64 9.84 10.97
C SER A 198 6.57 9.91 12.49
N GLY A 199 7.73 9.90 13.15
CA GLY A 199 7.83 10.05 14.60
C GLY A 199 7.33 8.84 15.40
N THR A 200 7.56 8.87 16.70
CA THR A 200 7.11 7.82 17.65
C THR A 200 6.21 8.46 18.71
N GLY A 201 5.05 7.86 18.94
CA GLY A 201 4.10 8.34 19.94
C GLY A 201 4.47 7.94 21.37
N GLU A 202 3.78 8.51 22.33
CA GLU A 202 3.92 8.17 23.77
C GLU A 202 3.55 6.70 24.05
N ASP A 203 2.73 6.09 23.19
CA ASP A 203 2.37 4.68 23.21
C ASP A 203 3.47 3.73 22.68
N GLY A 204 4.61 4.28 22.25
CA GLY A 204 5.74 3.54 21.68
C GLY A 204 5.53 3.08 20.24
N LEU A 205 4.39 3.40 19.60
CA LEU A 205 4.14 3.08 18.22
C LEU A 205 4.70 4.16 17.27
N PRO A 206 5.23 3.77 16.08
CA PRO A 206 5.68 4.71 15.05
C PRO A 206 4.51 5.49 14.44
N PHE A 207 4.85 6.49 13.62
CA PHE A 207 3.90 7.24 12.78
C PHE A 207 2.91 8.13 13.56
N ALA A 208 3.36 8.72 14.68
CA ALA A 208 2.52 9.60 15.49
C ALA A 208 2.26 10.96 14.84
N ASP A 209 3.22 11.47 14.06
CA ASP A 209 3.11 12.74 13.34
C ASP A 209 2.52 12.48 11.94
N ILE A 210 1.30 12.97 11.73
CA ILE A 210 0.60 12.81 10.45
C ILE A 210 0.54 14.17 9.76
N ARG A 211 1.13 14.28 8.56
CA ARG A 211 1.13 15.49 7.75
C ARG A 211 0.42 15.23 6.43
N GLN A 212 -0.67 15.94 6.21
CA GLN A 212 -1.31 15.93 4.89
C GLN A 212 -0.47 16.74 3.92
N GLU A 213 -0.15 16.16 2.78
CA GLU A 213 0.31 16.97 1.65
C GLU A 213 -0.86 17.69 1.01
N GLY A 214 -0.63 18.95 0.59
CA GLY A 214 -1.61 19.72 -0.15
C GLY A 214 -2.16 18.92 -1.33
N THR A 215 -3.43 19.10 -1.65
CA THR A 215 -4.19 18.34 -2.66
C THR A 215 -3.34 18.11 -3.90
N PRO A 216 -3.09 16.86 -4.31
CA PRO A 216 -2.31 16.60 -5.53
C PRO A 216 -3.06 17.23 -6.70
N GLY A 217 -2.37 18.12 -7.43
CA GLY A 217 -2.79 18.50 -8.76
C GLY A 217 -3.01 17.22 -9.57
N GLN A 218 -3.95 17.29 -10.51
CA GLN A 218 -4.38 16.20 -11.39
C GLN A 218 -3.27 15.21 -11.75
N ALA A 219 -3.61 13.92 -11.68
CA ALA A 219 -2.75 12.84 -12.13
C ALA A 219 -2.05 13.19 -13.45
N ASP A 220 -0.74 12.97 -13.50
CA ASP A 220 -0.02 12.85 -14.75
C ASP A 220 -0.68 11.72 -15.55
N THR A 221 -1.55 12.11 -16.46
CA THR A 221 -2.08 11.21 -17.49
C THR A 221 -0.96 11.02 -18.51
N PRO A 222 -0.69 9.78 -18.95
CA PRO A 222 0.35 9.47 -19.93
C PRO A 222 0.04 10.08 -21.28
#